data_d82b4cc9fb37291cc78aa9aefdc058de
#
_entry.id   d82b4cc9fb37291cc78aa9aefdc058de
#
_cell.length_a   1.000
_cell.length_b   1.000
_cell.length_c   1.000
_cell.angle_alpha   90.00
_cell.angle_beta   90.00
_cell.angle_gamma   90.00
#
_symmetry.space_group_name_H-M   'P 1'
#
loop_
_entity.id
_entity.type
_entity.pdbx_description
1 polymer ?
#
loop_
_entity_poly.entity_id
_entity_poly.type
_entity_poly.pdbx_seq_one_letter_code
_entity_poly.pdbx_strand_id
1 'polypeptide(L)'
;MFDVKNVEIEWAGRTLKLETGKIARQADSTVIATYGGTTVMCNVVAAKEANPDMDFFPLTVNYQEKYYSVGKIPGGFFKREARPTEKETLVSRLIDRPVRPLFHKDFKNETQVTCTVLSHDQENDSDVVAMVAASAALTLSGLPFLGPLGAIKIGFIDDEFVVNPSKSQLSNSKLELVLAGTKEGVLMIESEAHELSEKQMLDAVVLGQENYKTVIEAIISLAKKAAKEPWELKEKDEEIKNLPSKINEDFGKDFIDAYKITEKQKRSEKLSSLRNEISEKFVSETLSPVLVSDAIKNVEKDIVRGELINTGNRIDGRDTKTVRPIVCETGVLERTHGSALFTRGETQALVVSTLGTGQDEQRIDAIDGEYTENFMLHYNFPPYSVGEVGRIGSTSRREIGHGKLAWRAIHPMLPSKEKFPYTYRVVSEITESNGSSSMATVCGTSMSLMDAGAVSYTHLTLPTTAYV
;
A
#
# COMPACT_ATOMS: atom_id res chain seq x y z
N MET A 1 -37.97 -2.63 14.00
CA MET A 1 -37.49 -1.37 13.41
C MET A 1 -36.09 -1.56 12.83
N PHE A 2 -35.16 -2.20 13.55
CA PHE A 2 -33.81 -2.56 13.11
C PHE A 2 -33.66 -4.08 13.03
N ASP A 3 -33.03 -4.58 11.98
CA ASP A 3 -32.68 -6.00 11.84
C ASP A 3 -31.19 -6.18 12.15
N VAL A 4 -30.86 -6.13 13.45
CA VAL A 4 -29.50 -6.19 13.94
C VAL A 4 -28.99 -7.64 13.91
N LYS A 5 -27.88 -7.86 13.24
CA LYS A 5 -27.15 -9.13 13.23
C LYS A 5 -25.76 -8.90 13.81
N ASN A 6 -25.29 -9.83 14.62
CA ASN A 6 -23.95 -9.79 15.17
C ASN A 6 -23.29 -11.17 15.25
N VAL A 7 -21.98 -11.14 15.41
CA VAL A 7 -21.11 -12.27 15.74
C VAL A 7 -20.08 -11.77 16.73
N GLU A 8 -19.83 -12.55 17.76
CA GLU A 8 -18.80 -12.29 18.77
C GLU A 8 -17.86 -13.49 18.85
N ILE A 9 -16.57 -13.23 18.93
CA ILE A 9 -15.53 -14.24 19.11
C ILE A 9 -14.49 -13.76 20.12
N GLU A 10 -13.85 -14.69 20.81
CA GLU A 10 -12.62 -14.41 21.53
C GLU A 10 -11.44 -14.45 20.55
N TRP A 11 -10.66 -13.36 20.51
CA TRP A 11 -9.54 -13.20 19.62
C TRP A 11 -8.34 -12.57 20.35
N ALA A 12 -7.25 -13.30 20.44
CA ALA A 12 -6.05 -12.88 21.18
C ALA A 12 -6.38 -12.37 22.61
N GLY A 13 -7.25 -13.10 23.34
CA GLY A 13 -7.62 -12.80 24.73
C GLY A 13 -8.57 -11.62 24.91
N ARG A 14 -9.21 -11.12 23.84
CA ARG A 14 -10.20 -10.04 23.88
C ARG A 14 -11.38 -10.36 22.97
N THR A 15 -12.54 -9.83 23.30
CA THR A 15 -13.74 -10.01 22.48
C THR A 15 -13.69 -9.14 21.24
N LEU A 16 -13.81 -9.75 20.06
CA LEU A 16 -14.11 -9.07 18.80
C LEU A 16 -15.60 -9.26 18.49
N LYS A 17 -16.32 -8.14 18.37
CA LYS A 17 -17.73 -8.10 17.97
C LYS A 17 -17.88 -7.45 16.61
N LEU A 18 -18.59 -8.10 15.69
CA LEU A 18 -19.00 -7.57 14.39
C LEU A 18 -20.54 -7.42 14.38
N GLU A 19 -21.03 -6.22 14.10
CA GLU A 19 -22.46 -5.88 14.11
C GLU A 19 -22.87 -5.16 12.82
N THR A 20 -24.07 -5.47 12.29
CA THR A 20 -24.67 -4.78 11.13
C THR A 20 -26.18 -4.58 11.30
N GLY A 21 -26.80 -3.78 10.43
CA GLY A 21 -28.25 -3.61 10.32
C GLY A 21 -28.86 -2.48 11.16
N LYS A 22 -28.07 -1.74 11.96
CA LYS A 22 -28.56 -0.66 12.84
C LYS A 22 -28.25 0.74 12.31
N ILE A 23 -27.02 1.00 11.91
CA ILE A 23 -26.51 2.33 11.56
C ILE A 23 -26.21 2.38 10.04
N ALA A 24 -26.29 3.60 9.45
CA ALA A 24 -25.95 3.91 8.06
C ALA A 24 -26.59 2.96 7.02
N ARG A 25 -27.87 2.68 7.16
CA ARG A 25 -28.64 1.71 6.36
C ARG A 25 -28.84 2.08 4.88
N GLN A 26 -28.43 3.27 4.46
CA GLN A 26 -28.45 3.70 3.05
C GLN A 26 -27.19 3.25 2.28
N ALA A 27 -26.12 2.89 2.99
CA ALA A 27 -24.94 2.31 2.38
C ALA A 27 -25.24 0.89 1.81
N ASP A 28 -24.47 0.46 0.82
CA ASP A 28 -24.57 -0.92 0.33
C ASP A 28 -24.27 -1.90 1.45
N SER A 29 -23.32 -1.59 2.33
CA SER A 29 -23.11 -2.32 3.58
C SER A 29 -22.50 -1.42 4.65
N THR A 30 -22.81 -1.72 5.92
CA THR A 30 -22.19 -1.11 7.09
C THR A 30 -21.92 -2.17 8.13
N VAL A 31 -20.69 -2.20 8.63
CA VAL A 31 -20.29 -3.05 9.76
C VAL A 31 -19.65 -2.18 10.84
N ILE A 32 -20.03 -2.44 12.08
CA ILE A 32 -19.36 -1.91 13.27
C ILE A 32 -18.53 -3.06 13.85
N ALA A 33 -17.23 -2.87 13.93
CA ALA A 33 -16.30 -3.78 14.59
C ALA A 33 -15.86 -3.18 15.92
N THR A 34 -16.02 -3.93 16.99
CA THR A 34 -15.55 -3.54 18.33
C THR A 34 -14.58 -4.58 18.83
N TYR A 35 -13.39 -4.14 19.24
CA TYR A 35 -12.33 -4.98 19.82
C TYR A 35 -11.80 -4.33 21.09
N GLY A 36 -12.06 -4.97 22.24
CA GLY A 36 -11.87 -4.30 23.53
C GLY A 36 -12.74 -3.05 23.61
N GLY A 37 -12.16 -1.90 23.93
CA GLY A 37 -12.83 -0.59 23.95
C GLY A 37 -12.75 0.20 22.64
N THR A 38 -12.06 -0.32 21.63
CA THR A 38 -11.92 0.33 20.32
C THR A 38 -13.04 -0.10 19.36
N THR A 39 -13.75 0.88 18.79
CA THR A 39 -14.88 0.66 17.87
C THR A 39 -14.68 1.40 16.57
N VAL A 40 -14.77 0.70 15.46
CA VAL A 40 -14.66 1.25 14.10
C VAL A 40 -15.92 0.92 13.31
N MET A 41 -16.49 1.92 12.67
CA MET A 41 -17.58 1.77 11.70
C MET A 41 -16.99 1.78 10.28
N CYS A 42 -17.31 0.78 9.48
CA CYS A 42 -16.98 0.76 8.05
C CYS A 42 -18.25 0.78 7.20
N ASN A 43 -18.29 1.71 6.25
CA ASN A 43 -19.36 1.85 5.27
C ASN A 43 -18.80 1.58 3.87
N VAL A 44 -19.55 0.83 3.06
CA VAL A 44 -19.24 0.54 1.67
C VAL A 44 -20.38 1.04 0.78
N VAL A 45 -20.03 1.78 -0.24
CA VAL A 45 -20.96 2.25 -1.28
C VAL A 45 -20.29 2.11 -2.64
N ALA A 46 -21.04 1.58 -3.61
CA ALA A 46 -20.57 1.51 -4.99
C ALA A 46 -21.59 2.17 -5.95
N ALA A 47 -21.08 2.84 -6.97
CA ALA A 47 -21.89 3.36 -8.06
C ALA A 47 -22.61 2.19 -8.78
N LYS A 48 -23.87 2.41 -9.18
CA LYS A 48 -24.66 1.36 -9.83
C LYS A 48 -24.18 1.03 -11.24
N GLU A 49 -23.51 1.96 -11.88
CA GLU A 49 -22.96 1.82 -13.23
C GLU A 49 -21.47 2.19 -13.22
N ALA A 50 -20.69 1.47 -14.03
CA ALA A 50 -19.30 1.82 -14.28
C ALA A 50 -19.20 2.98 -15.28
N ASN A 51 -18.25 3.87 -15.09
CA ASN A 51 -17.92 4.86 -16.09
C ASN A 51 -17.18 4.16 -17.27
N PRO A 52 -17.72 4.21 -18.50
CA PRO A 52 -17.15 3.52 -19.65
C PRO A 52 -15.74 4.05 -20.04
N ASP A 53 -15.42 5.29 -19.65
CA ASP A 53 -14.13 5.92 -19.95
C ASP A 53 -13.02 5.55 -18.95
N MET A 54 -13.32 4.74 -17.93
CA MET A 54 -12.34 4.33 -16.92
C MET A 54 -11.63 3.04 -17.33
N ASP A 55 -10.30 3.11 -17.42
CA ASP A 55 -9.43 1.96 -17.70
C ASP A 55 -8.95 1.22 -16.43
N PHE A 56 -9.25 1.74 -15.24
CA PHE A 56 -8.89 1.14 -13.95
C PHE A 56 -10.09 0.99 -13.02
N PHE A 57 -9.93 0.24 -11.94
CA PHE A 57 -10.92 0.11 -10.87
C PHE A 57 -10.84 1.31 -9.91
N PRO A 58 -11.84 2.23 -9.90
CA PRO A 58 -11.82 3.42 -9.06
C PRO A 58 -12.28 3.09 -7.63
N LEU A 59 -11.41 2.43 -6.86
CA LEU A 59 -11.59 2.17 -5.43
C LEU A 59 -10.97 3.31 -4.62
N THR A 60 -11.78 3.91 -3.74
CA THR A 60 -11.34 4.90 -2.77
C THR A 60 -11.55 4.37 -1.36
N VAL A 61 -10.46 4.20 -0.62
CA VAL A 61 -10.51 3.83 0.79
C VAL A 61 -10.18 5.05 1.64
N ASN A 62 -11.03 5.36 2.61
CA ASN A 62 -10.82 6.43 3.58
C ASN A 62 -10.86 5.83 4.99
N TYR A 63 -9.88 6.19 5.79
CA TYR A 63 -9.85 5.91 7.21
C TYR A 63 -9.78 7.24 7.95
N GLN A 64 -10.57 7.40 9.00
CA GLN A 64 -10.72 8.66 9.73
C GLN A 64 -10.70 8.40 11.22
N GLU A 65 -9.83 9.13 11.93
CA GLU A 65 -9.78 9.16 13.38
C GLU A 65 -10.53 10.39 13.87
N LYS A 66 -11.53 10.19 14.73
CA LYS A 66 -12.32 11.28 15.32
C LYS A 66 -11.83 11.57 16.72
N TYR A 67 -11.51 12.82 17.01
CA TYR A 67 -11.04 13.22 18.35
C TYR A 67 -12.06 12.94 19.46
N TYR A 68 -13.35 12.95 19.13
CA TYR A 68 -14.37 12.54 20.08
C TYR A 68 -14.26 11.07 20.51
N SER A 69 -13.59 10.22 19.74
CA SER A 69 -13.38 8.79 20.08
C SER A 69 -12.58 8.60 21.37
N VAL A 70 -11.81 9.60 21.75
CA VAL A 70 -11.02 9.67 22.99
C VAL A 70 -11.45 10.83 23.90
N GLY A 71 -12.64 11.41 23.67
CA GLY A 71 -13.17 12.51 24.48
C GLY A 71 -12.45 13.85 24.30
N LYS A 72 -11.70 14.03 23.19
CA LYS A 72 -10.97 15.27 22.89
C LYS A 72 -11.68 16.15 21.86
N ILE A 73 -11.38 17.45 21.92
CA ILE A 73 -11.71 18.42 20.86
C ILE A 73 -10.46 18.61 20.01
N PRO A 74 -10.57 18.60 18.66
CA PRO A 74 -9.42 18.78 17.78
C PRO A 74 -8.65 20.08 18.07
N GLY A 75 -7.33 20.03 17.94
CA GLY A 75 -6.48 21.22 17.96
C GLY A 75 -6.76 22.18 16.80
N GLY A 76 -5.93 23.19 16.65
CA GLY A 76 -6.04 24.16 15.58
C GLY A 76 -7.20 25.16 15.74
N PHE A 77 -7.30 26.10 14.79
CA PHE A 77 -8.25 27.21 14.86
C PHE A 77 -9.72 26.79 14.66
N PHE A 78 -9.97 25.91 13.68
CA PHE A 78 -11.34 25.51 13.31
C PHE A 78 -11.96 24.44 14.24
N LYS A 79 -11.19 23.86 15.15
CA LYS A 79 -11.67 22.80 16.06
C LYS A 79 -12.40 21.66 15.33
N ARG A 80 -11.90 21.30 14.15
CA ARG A 80 -12.49 20.30 13.25
C ARG A 80 -11.39 19.55 12.53
N GLU A 81 -11.54 18.23 12.38
CA GLU A 81 -10.74 17.41 11.50
C GLU A 81 -10.95 17.86 10.04
N ALA A 82 -9.86 18.14 9.32
CA ALA A 82 -9.92 18.68 7.96
C ALA A 82 -9.25 17.74 6.95
N ARG A 83 -7.92 17.84 6.82
CA ARG A 83 -7.16 16.98 5.93
C ARG A 83 -6.78 15.70 6.65
N PRO A 84 -6.75 14.55 5.94
CA PRO A 84 -6.22 13.31 6.51
C PRO A 84 -4.80 13.51 7.03
N THR A 85 -4.54 12.99 8.21
CA THR A 85 -3.20 12.90 8.77
C THR A 85 -2.34 11.89 8.00
N GLU A 86 -1.04 11.89 8.24
CA GLU A 86 -0.15 10.86 7.70
C GLU A 86 -0.62 9.46 8.13
N LYS A 87 -0.91 9.25 9.41
CA LYS A 87 -1.43 7.98 9.96
C LYS A 87 -2.72 7.55 9.26
N GLU A 88 -3.71 8.45 9.11
CA GLU A 88 -4.97 8.14 8.43
C GLU A 88 -4.74 7.75 6.96
N THR A 89 -3.81 8.41 6.29
CA THR A 89 -3.43 8.07 4.92
C THR A 89 -2.75 6.69 4.83
N LEU A 90 -1.87 6.36 5.77
CA LEU A 90 -1.17 5.08 5.82
C LEU A 90 -2.14 3.93 6.13
N VAL A 91 -3.04 4.10 7.10
CA VAL A 91 -4.06 3.08 7.41
C VAL A 91 -5.04 2.90 6.24
N SER A 92 -5.42 3.99 5.54
CA SER A 92 -6.21 3.85 4.30
C SER A 92 -5.50 2.97 3.28
N ARG A 93 -4.18 3.07 3.16
CA ARG A 93 -3.37 2.22 2.27
C ARG A 93 -3.22 0.79 2.79
N LEU A 94 -3.11 0.59 4.10
CA LEU A 94 -3.12 -0.75 4.71
C LEU A 94 -4.40 -1.51 4.38
N ILE A 95 -5.55 -0.84 4.33
CA ILE A 95 -6.84 -1.43 3.95
C ILE A 95 -6.91 -1.64 2.42
N ASP A 96 -6.55 -0.64 1.61
CA ASP A 96 -6.67 -0.68 0.14
C ASP A 96 -5.83 -1.82 -0.46
N ARG A 97 -4.58 -1.97 -0.03
CA ARG A 97 -3.62 -2.90 -0.65
C ARG A 97 -4.08 -4.37 -0.68
N PRO A 98 -4.56 -4.98 0.42
CA PRO A 98 -5.05 -6.35 0.40
C PRO A 98 -6.47 -6.49 -0.14
N VAL A 99 -7.29 -5.43 -0.11
CA VAL A 99 -8.68 -5.44 -0.57
C VAL A 99 -8.78 -5.36 -2.10
N ARG A 100 -8.02 -4.47 -2.72
CA ARG A 100 -8.09 -4.17 -4.15
C ARG A 100 -7.91 -5.40 -5.06
N PRO A 101 -6.93 -6.29 -4.85
CA PRO A 101 -6.74 -7.47 -5.70
C PRO A 101 -7.84 -8.53 -5.54
N LEU A 102 -8.67 -8.44 -4.52
CA LEU A 102 -9.79 -9.35 -4.29
C LEU A 102 -11.09 -8.95 -5.01
N PHE A 103 -11.12 -7.82 -5.69
CA PHE A 103 -12.25 -7.51 -6.57
C PHE A 103 -12.12 -8.23 -7.90
N HIS A 104 -13.26 -8.65 -8.44
CA HIS A 104 -13.27 -9.26 -9.77
C HIS A 104 -12.73 -8.27 -10.82
N LYS A 105 -11.85 -8.74 -11.72
CA LYS A 105 -11.12 -7.91 -12.70
C LYS A 105 -12.03 -7.08 -13.62
N ASP A 106 -13.25 -7.53 -13.85
CA ASP A 106 -14.22 -6.88 -14.72
C ASP A 106 -15.13 -5.90 -13.98
N PHE A 107 -14.99 -5.80 -12.65
CA PHE A 107 -15.72 -4.83 -11.85
C PHE A 107 -15.00 -3.48 -11.86
N LYS A 108 -15.61 -2.48 -12.49
CA LYS A 108 -15.04 -1.12 -12.64
C LYS A 108 -15.96 -0.03 -12.08
N ASN A 109 -16.97 -0.39 -11.29
CA ASN A 109 -17.85 0.59 -10.65
C ASN A 109 -17.08 1.36 -9.58
N GLU A 110 -17.21 2.68 -9.58
CA GLU A 110 -16.61 3.50 -8.51
C GLU A 110 -17.08 3.01 -7.15
N THR A 111 -16.12 2.69 -6.29
CA THR A 111 -16.40 2.09 -4.98
C THR A 111 -15.69 2.88 -3.88
N GLN A 112 -16.43 3.21 -2.85
CA GLN A 112 -15.92 3.92 -1.69
C GLN A 112 -16.08 3.07 -0.42
N VAL A 113 -14.96 2.88 0.28
CA VAL A 113 -14.89 2.25 1.61
C VAL A 113 -14.48 3.34 2.60
N THR A 114 -15.31 3.57 3.63
CA THR A 114 -15.03 4.60 4.64
C THR A 114 -15.05 3.97 6.02
N CYS A 115 -13.90 3.91 6.65
CA CYS A 115 -13.72 3.49 8.04
C CYS A 115 -13.63 4.71 8.96
N THR A 116 -14.41 4.74 10.03
CA THR A 116 -14.43 5.83 11.00
C THR A 116 -14.24 5.27 12.39
N VAL A 117 -13.25 5.74 13.12
CA VAL A 117 -13.02 5.39 14.53
C VAL A 117 -14.02 6.14 15.38
N LEU A 118 -14.91 5.42 16.05
CA LEU A 118 -16.00 5.97 16.86
C LEU A 118 -15.67 6.00 18.36
N SER A 119 -14.86 5.04 18.81
CA SER A 119 -14.34 4.94 20.18
C SER A 119 -12.95 4.34 20.14
N HIS A 120 -12.05 4.78 20.99
CA HIS A 120 -10.69 4.29 21.08
C HIS A 120 -10.22 4.25 22.53
N ASP A 121 -9.80 3.08 22.99
CA ASP A 121 -9.39 2.85 24.39
C ASP A 121 -7.90 3.15 24.65
N GLN A 122 -7.17 3.58 23.60
CA GLN A 122 -5.73 3.90 23.62
C GLN A 122 -4.81 2.70 23.86
N GLU A 123 -5.36 1.49 23.88
CA GLU A 123 -4.61 0.23 24.03
C GLU A 123 -4.78 -0.69 22.82
N ASN A 124 -5.96 -0.71 22.22
CA ASN A 124 -6.24 -1.56 21.05
C ASN A 124 -6.17 -0.72 19.77
N ASP A 125 -5.16 -0.97 18.93
CA ASP A 125 -4.98 -0.25 17.67
C ASP A 125 -6.21 -0.38 16.76
N SER A 126 -6.65 0.75 16.25
CA SER A 126 -7.83 0.84 15.39
C SER A 126 -7.57 0.44 13.93
N ASP A 127 -6.31 0.34 13.49
CA ASP A 127 -5.90 -0.04 12.14
C ASP A 127 -6.35 -1.46 11.77
N VAL A 128 -6.00 -2.45 12.61
CA VAL A 128 -6.42 -3.85 12.39
C VAL A 128 -7.93 -4.00 12.51
N VAL A 129 -8.56 -3.31 13.47
CA VAL A 129 -10.03 -3.31 13.63
C VAL A 129 -10.71 -2.73 12.39
N ALA A 130 -10.14 -1.66 11.80
CA ALA A 130 -10.64 -1.07 10.55
C ALA A 130 -10.48 -2.01 9.35
N MET A 131 -9.38 -2.74 9.25
CA MET A 131 -9.16 -3.75 8.20
C MET A 131 -10.21 -4.87 8.28
N VAL A 132 -10.48 -5.35 9.49
CA VAL A 132 -11.50 -6.37 9.75
C VAL A 132 -12.92 -5.84 9.42
N ALA A 133 -13.22 -4.61 9.86
CA ALA A 133 -14.50 -3.97 9.55
C ALA A 133 -14.71 -3.78 8.04
N ALA A 134 -13.66 -3.37 7.31
CA ALA A 134 -13.70 -3.20 5.86
C ALA A 134 -13.91 -4.52 5.14
N SER A 135 -13.21 -5.58 5.54
CA SER A 135 -13.39 -6.92 5.00
C SER A 135 -14.81 -7.43 5.23
N ALA A 136 -15.34 -7.30 6.44
CA ALA A 136 -16.70 -7.70 6.77
C ALA A 136 -17.73 -6.90 5.97
N ALA A 137 -17.60 -5.58 5.90
CA ALA A 137 -18.52 -4.72 5.16
C ALA A 137 -18.52 -5.05 3.65
N LEU A 138 -17.36 -5.26 3.05
CA LEU A 138 -17.25 -5.68 1.64
C LEU A 138 -17.89 -7.04 1.40
N THR A 139 -17.64 -8.01 2.28
CA THR A 139 -18.24 -9.36 2.18
C THR A 139 -19.77 -9.33 2.28
N LEU A 140 -20.34 -8.40 3.07
CA LEU A 140 -21.79 -8.27 3.22
C LEU A 140 -22.45 -7.44 2.11
N SER A 141 -21.70 -6.67 1.34
CA SER A 141 -22.23 -5.67 0.40
C SER A 141 -22.91 -6.24 -0.84
N GLY A 142 -22.61 -7.50 -1.18
CA GLY A 142 -23.00 -8.12 -2.44
C GLY A 142 -22.11 -7.73 -3.64
N LEU A 143 -21.14 -6.85 -3.45
CA LEU A 143 -20.17 -6.50 -4.49
C LEU A 143 -19.33 -7.74 -4.88
N PRO A 144 -18.79 -7.81 -6.12
CA PRO A 144 -18.00 -8.94 -6.59
C PRO A 144 -16.60 -8.96 -5.95
N PHE A 145 -16.57 -9.14 -4.64
CA PHE A 145 -15.41 -9.19 -3.77
C PHE A 145 -15.11 -10.64 -3.39
N LEU A 146 -13.92 -11.13 -3.72
CA LEU A 146 -13.48 -12.53 -3.55
C LEU A 146 -12.89 -12.80 -2.15
N GLY A 147 -13.25 -11.96 -1.17
CA GLY A 147 -12.92 -12.17 0.23
C GLY A 147 -13.82 -13.22 0.92
N PRO A 148 -13.80 -13.26 2.27
CA PRO A 148 -13.20 -12.26 3.16
C PRO A 148 -11.69 -12.37 3.33
N LEU A 149 -11.09 -11.29 3.81
CA LEU A 149 -9.73 -11.28 4.32
C LEU A 149 -9.72 -11.14 5.85
N GLY A 150 -8.72 -11.75 6.49
CA GLY A 150 -8.34 -11.46 7.86
C GLY A 150 -7.18 -10.49 7.93
N ALA A 151 -7.05 -9.81 9.06
CA ALA A 151 -5.93 -8.94 9.36
C ALA A 151 -5.52 -9.13 10.82
N ILE A 152 -4.24 -8.90 11.12
CA ILE A 152 -3.70 -9.11 12.46
C ILE A 152 -2.40 -8.32 12.65
N LYS A 153 -2.07 -8.02 13.90
CA LYS A 153 -0.79 -7.43 14.29
C LYS A 153 0.01 -8.45 15.11
N ILE A 154 1.31 -8.55 14.85
CA ILE A 154 2.23 -9.41 15.60
C ILE A 154 3.34 -8.54 16.16
N GLY A 155 3.57 -8.68 17.48
CA GLY A 155 4.74 -8.16 18.19
C GLY A 155 5.75 -9.25 18.53
N PHE A 156 6.96 -8.84 18.93
CA PHE A 156 7.99 -9.73 19.46
C PHE A 156 8.59 -9.10 20.72
N ILE A 157 8.25 -9.66 21.88
CA ILE A 157 8.53 -9.10 23.21
C ILE A 157 9.11 -10.21 24.08
N ASP A 158 10.22 -9.96 24.76
CA ASP A 158 10.90 -10.93 25.62
C ASP A 158 11.14 -12.27 24.93
N ASP A 159 11.55 -12.21 23.65
CA ASP A 159 11.81 -13.35 22.77
C ASP A 159 10.59 -14.25 22.47
N GLU A 160 9.37 -13.74 22.68
CA GLU A 160 8.12 -14.42 22.37
C GLU A 160 7.25 -13.57 21.40
N PHE A 161 6.51 -14.26 20.53
CA PHE A 161 5.53 -13.60 19.67
C PHE A 161 4.24 -13.30 20.43
N VAL A 162 3.76 -12.08 20.28
CA VAL A 162 2.49 -11.61 20.87
C VAL A 162 1.51 -11.25 19.75
N VAL A 163 0.33 -11.87 19.79
CA VAL A 163 -0.76 -11.64 18.85
C VAL A 163 -1.58 -10.43 19.29
N ASN A 164 -1.78 -9.47 18.41
CA ASN A 164 -2.46 -8.20 18.67
C ASN A 164 -1.95 -7.55 19.96
N PRO A 165 -0.65 -7.24 20.08
CA PRO A 165 -0.13 -6.59 21.25
C PRO A 165 -0.85 -5.27 21.51
N SER A 166 -1.04 -4.92 22.79
CA SER A 166 -1.54 -3.60 23.16
C SER A 166 -0.50 -2.53 22.87
N LYS A 167 -0.90 -1.27 22.84
CA LYS A 167 0.01 -0.15 22.60
C LYS A 167 1.11 -0.07 23.67
N SER A 168 0.77 -0.31 24.91
CA SER A 168 1.74 -0.40 26.02
C SER A 168 2.75 -1.54 25.83
N GLN A 169 2.34 -2.65 25.24
CA GLN A 169 3.24 -3.77 24.89
C GLN A 169 4.12 -3.45 23.68
N LEU A 170 3.57 -2.77 22.66
CA LEU A 170 4.32 -2.40 21.43
C LEU A 170 5.53 -1.52 21.73
N SER A 171 5.46 -0.66 22.76
CA SER A 171 6.59 0.20 23.16
C SER A 171 7.87 -0.59 23.53
N ASN A 172 7.74 -1.85 23.91
CA ASN A 172 8.85 -2.75 24.26
C ASN A 172 9.08 -3.85 23.20
N SER A 173 8.36 -3.78 22.08
CA SER A 173 8.43 -4.81 21.04
C SER A 173 9.57 -4.56 20.06
N LYS A 174 10.31 -5.62 19.72
CA LYS A 174 11.29 -5.61 18.62
C LYS A 174 10.65 -5.77 17.23
N LEU A 175 9.35 -6.00 17.16
CA LEU A 175 8.60 -6.20 15.94
C LEU A 175 7.24 -5.50 16.04
N GLU A 176 6.90 -4.72 15.03
CA GLU A 176 5.53 -4.36 14.70
C GLU A 176 5.24 -4.87 13.29
N LEU A 177 4.47 -5.94 13.18
CA LEU A 177 4.13 -6.58 11.92
C LEU A 177 2.63 -6.58 11.75
N VAL A 178 2.14 -5.91 10.72
CA VAL A 178 0.74 -6.00 10.27
C VAL A 178 0.69 -6.88 9.04
N LEU A 179 -0.19 -7.89 9.06
CA LEU A 179 -0.43 -8.72 7.90
C LEU A 179 -1.92 -8.93 7.66
N ALA A 180 -2.25 -9.12 6.38
CA ALA A 180 -3.60 -9.42 5.94
C ALA A 180 -3.60 -10.41 4.77
N GLY A 181 -4.62 -11.24 4.70
CA GLY A 181 -4.76 -12.21 3.63
C GLY A 181 -6.06 -13.00 3.69
N THR A 182 -6.20 -13.91 2.74
CA THR A 182 -7.31 -14.87 2.68
C THR A 182 -6.93 -16.16 3.41
N LYS A 183 -7.84 -17.15 3.37
CA LYS A 183 -7.50 -18.49 3.92
C LYS A 183 -6.35 -19.15 3.18
N GLU A 184 -6.20 -18.88 1.89
CA GLU A 184 -5.22 -19.49 0.99
C GLU A 184 -3.83 -18.89 1.13
N GLY A 185 -3.73 -17.59 1.45
CA GLY A 185 -2.43 -16.94 1.52
C GLY A 185 -2.45 -15.51 2.01
N VAL A 186 -1.25 -15.04 2.34
CA VAL A 186 -0.98 -13.67 2.75
C VAL A 186 -0.95 -12.76 1.52
N LEU A 187 -1.66 -11.64 1.56
CA LEU A 187 -1.75 -10.66 0.49
C LEU A 187 -0.96 -9.39 0.78
N MET A 188 -0.80 -9.03 2.06
CA MET A 188 -0.14 -7.81 2.46
C MET A 188 0.63 -8.02 3.76
N ILE A 189 1.86 -7.53 3.77
CA ILE A 189 2.73 -7.46 4.94
C ILE A 189 3.28 -6.04 5.01
N GLU A 190 3.30 -5.47 6.21
CA GLU A 190 3.98 -4.22 6.52
C GLU A 190 4.57 -4.30 7.92
N SER A 191 5.88 -4.03 8.07
CA SER A 191 6.56 -4.22 9.34
C SER A 191 7.64 -3.16 9.60
N GLU A 192 7.90 -2.96 10.88
CA GLU A 192 9.12 -2.38 11.43
C GLU A 192 9.74 -3.40 12.39
N ALA A 193 11.04 -3.67 12.25
CA ALA A 193 11.72 -4.69 13.01
C ALA A 193 13.11 -4.22 13.46
N HIS A 194 13.49 -4.53 14.69
CA HIS A 194 14.81 -4.27 15.27
C HIS A 194 15.67 -5.53 15.15
N GLU A 195 16.36 -5.67 13.99
CA GLU A 195 17.38 -6.70 13.70
C GLU A 195 16.93 -8.16 13.96
N LEU A 196 15.66 -8.49 13.64
CA LEU A 196 15.19 -9.88 13.71
C LEU A 196 15.73 -10.69 12.54
N SER A 197 16.01 -11.98 12.78
CA SER A 197 16.43 -12.90 11.73
C SER A 197 15.31 -13.20 10.74
N GLU A 198 15.67 -13.60 9.50
CA GLU A 198 14.71 -14.03 8.47
C GLU A 198 13.77 -15.14 8.97
N LYS A 199 14.31 -16.07 9.79
CA LYS A 199 13.51 -17.14 10.38
C LYS A 199 12.44 -16.59 11.33
N GLN A 200 12.81 -15.66 12.23
CA GLN A 200 11.85 -15.04 13.16
C GLN A 200 10.78 -14.26 12.39
N MET A 201 11.16 -13.53 11.33
CA MET A 201 10.21 -12.83 10.47
C MET A 201 9.24 -13.80 9.78
N LEU A 202 9.73 -14.92 9.26
CA LEU A 202 8.89 -15.95 8.66
C LEU A 202 7.95 -16.59 9.68
N ASP A 203 8.45 -16.95 10.85
CA ASP A 203 7.68 -17.54 11.94
C ASP A 203 6.54 -16.58 12.39
N ALA A 204 6.81 -15.26 12.45
CA ALA A 204 5.80 -14.24 12.74
C ALA A 204 4.70 -14.20 11.67
N VAL A 205 5.05 -14.31 10.39
CA VAL A 205 4.09 -14.34 9.27
C VAL A 205 3.22 -15.58 9.33
N VAL A 206 3.79 -16.75 9.58
CA VAL A 206 3.06 -18.02 9.70
C VAL A 206 2.10 -17.96 10.89
N LEU A 207 2.57 -17.52 12.07
CA LEU A 207 1.71 -17.34 13.24
C LEU A 207 0.55 -16.38 12.96
N GLY A 208 0.82 -15.28 12.31
CA GLY A 208 -0.21 -14.30 11.94
C GLY A 208 -1.24 -14.87 10.99
N GLN A 209 -0.80 -15.63 9.96
CA GLN A 209 -1.69 -16.29 9.02
C GLN A 209 -2.63 -17.28 9.71
N GLU A 210 -2.14 -18.05 10.65
CA GLU A 210 -2.97 -19.00 11.41
C GLU A 210 -4.02 -18.28 12.26
N ASN A 211 -3.63 -17.20 12.93
CA ASN A 211 -4.50 -16.49 13.87
C ASN A 211 -5.56 -15.60 13.21
N TYR A 212 -5.32 -15.02 12.04
CA TYR A 212 -6.37 -14.24 11.37
C TYR A 212 -7.46 -15.09 10.72
N LYS A 213 -7.25 -16.40 10.53
CA LYS A 213 -8.28 -17.32 10.01
C LYS A 213 -9.55 -17.34 10.87
N THR A 214 -9.39 -17.19 12.18
CA THR A 214 -10.53 -17.09 13.12
C THR A 214 -11.41 -15.88 12.80
N VAL A 215 -10.82 -14.75 12.43
CA VAL A 215 -11.54 -13.54 12.01
C VAL A 215 -12.31 -13.80 10.70
N ILE A 216 -11.69 -14.46 9.74
CA ILE A 216 -12.32 -14.83 8.47
C ILE A 216 -13.58 -15.68 8.74
N GLU A 217 -13.51 -16.64 9.66
CA GLU A 217 -14.65 -17.49 10.04
C GLU A 217 -15.78 -16.69 10.71
N ALA A 218 -15.43 -15.72 11.55
CA ALA A 218 -16.39 -14.80 12.13
C ALA A 218 -17.11 -13.96 11.06
N ILE A 219 -16.38 -13.43 10.09
CA ILE A 219 -16.94 -12.67 8.96
C ILE A 219 -17.88 -13.55 8.12
N ILE A 220 -17.47 -14.78 7.79
CA ILE A 220 -18.32 -15.75 7.07
C ILE A 220 -19.59 -16.05 7.87
N SER A 221 -19.48 -16.20 9.19
CA SER A 221 -20.63 -16.44 10.07
C SER A 221 -21.61 -15.26 10.08
N LEU A 222 -21.11 -14.02 10.04
CA LEU A 222 -21.94 -12.82 9.91
C LEU A 222 -22.56 -12.74 8.51
N ALA A 223 -21.81 -13.05 7.46
CA ALA A 223 -22.30 -13.04 6.07
C ALA A 223 -23.46 -14.00 5.86
N LYS A 224 -23.42 -15.19 6.44
CA LYS A 224 -24.56 -16.15 6.40
C LYS A 224 -25.86 -15.59 7.00
N LYS A 225 -25.76 -14.56 7.87
CA LYS A 225 -26.92 -13.93 8.53
C LYS A 225 -27.41 -12.67 7.82
N ALA A 226 -26.54 -11.98 7.09
CA ALA A 226 -26.77 -10.59 6.68
C ALA A 226 -26.17 -10.19 5.35
N ALA A 227 -25.52 -11.06 4.58
CA ALA A 227 -25.02 -10.70 3.27
C ALA A 227 -26.18 -10.39 2.31
N LYS A 228 -25.95 -9.38 1.47
CA LYS A 228 -26.85 -9.04 0.38
C LYS A 228 -26.64 -10.00 -0.80
N GLU A 229 -27.64 -10.06 -1.68
CA GLU A 229 -27.53 -10.80 -2.94
C GLU A 229 -26.35 -10.27 -3.77
N PRO A 230 -25.57 -11.17 -4.37
CA PRO A 230 -24.45 -10.79 -5.21
C PRO A 230 -24.87 -9.92 -6.40
N TRP A 231 -24.07 -8.90 -6.69
CA TRP A 231 -24.25 -8.13 -7.92
C TRP A 231 -23.87 -8.97 -9.13
N GLU A 232 -24.74 -8.96 -10.13
CA GLU A 232 -24.47 -9.61 -11.41
C GLU A 232 -23.41 -8.81 -12.19
N LEU A 233 -22.37 -9.50 -12.64
CA LEU A 233 -21.41 -8.94 -13.58
C LEU A 233 -21.96 -9.12 -14.99
N LYS A 234 -22.01 -8.04 -15.76
CA LYS A 234 -22.37 -8.13 -17.18
C LYS A 234 -21.34 -8.99 -17.91
N GLU A 235 -21.79 -10.00 -18.61
CA GLU A 235 -20.91 -10.75 -19.50
C GLU A 235 -20.37 -9.84 -20.60
N LYS A 236 -19.09 -9.98 -20.91
CA LYS A 236 -18.49 -9.29 -22.05
C LYS A 236 -18.98 -9.91 -23.34
N ASP A 237 -19.24 -9.08 -24.33
CA ASP A 237 -19.55 -9.53 -25.68
C ASP A 237 -18.42 -10.39 -26.24
N GLU A 238 -18.75 -11.37 -27.09
CA GLU A 238 -17.79 -12.28 -27.70
C GLU A 238 -16.72 -11.53 -28.51
N GLU A 239 -17.07 -10.39 -29.10
CA GLU A 239 -16.14 -9.53 -29.79
C GLU A 239 -15.03 -9.00 -28.85
N ILE A 240 -15.39 -8.57 -27.65
CA ILE A 240 -14.48 -8.07 -26.62
C ILE A 240 -13.61 -9.22 -26.07
N LYS A 241 -14.20 -10.41 -25.85
CA LYS A 241 -13.47 -11.58 -25.36
C LYS A 241 -12.38 -12.04 -26.36
N ASN A 242 -12.67 -11.97 -27.65
CA ASN A 242 -11.77 -12.41 -28.71
C ASN A 242 -10.76 -11.36 -29.18
N LEU A 243 -10.93 -10.09 -28.76
CA LEU A 243 -10.07 -8.99 -29.18
C LEU A 243 -8.58 -9.20 -28.89
N PRO A 244 -8.15 -9.67 -27.68
CA PRO A 244 -6.74 -9.95 -27.43
C PRO A 244 -6.15 -10.99 -28.39
N SER A 245 -6.92 -12.04 -28.72
CA SER A 245 -6.47 -13.08 -29.67
C SER A 245 -6.26 -12.51 -31.06
N LYS A 246 -7.20 -11.70 -31.58
CA LYS A 246 -7.07 -11.01 -32.88
C LYS A 246 -5.87 -10.07 -32.93
N ILE A 247 -5.65 -9.28 -31.86
CA ILE A 247 -4.48 -8.40 -31.78
C ILE A 247 -3.18 -9.22 -31.76
N ASN A 248 -3.15 -10.33 -31.04
CA ASN A 248 -1.96 -11.20 -31.01
C ASN A 248 -1.70 -11.89 -32.35
N GLU A 249 -2.72 -12.30 -33.09
CA GLU A 249 -2.59 -12.86 -34.43
C GLU A 249 -1.99 -11.85 -35.42
N ASP A 250 -2.46 -10.59 -35.37
CA ASP A 250 -2.07 -9.56 -36.33
C ASP A 250 -0.73 -8.89 -35.98
N PHE A 251 -0.48 -8.63 -34.67
CA PHE A 251 0.63 -7.80 -34.20
C PHE A 251 1.54 -8.48 -33.18
N GLY A 252 1.29 -9.74 -32.80
CA GLY A 252 2.08 -10.44 -31.78
C GLY A 252 3.55 -10.51 -32.10
N LYS A 253 3.93 -10.72 -33.39
CA LYS A 253 5.33 -10.74 -33.84
C LYS A 253 5.99 -9.37 -33.69
N ASP A 254 5.26 -8.29 -34.01
CA ASP A 254 5.78 -6.93 -33.93
C ASP A 254 6.01 -6.53 -32.46
N PHE A 255 5.16 -6.96 -31.54
CA PHE A 255 5.39 -6.82 -30.11
C PHE A 255 6.63 -7.57 -29.62
N ILE A 256 6.78 -8.84 -30.01
CA ILE A 256 7.97 -9.64 -29.67
C ILE A 256 9.24 -8.94 -30.15
N ASP A 257 9.27 -8.44 -31.37
CA ASP A 257 10.43 -7.76 -31.94
C ASP A 257 10.67 -6.38 -31.27
N ALA A 258 9.62 -5.67 -30.90
CA ALA A 258 9.75 -4.44 -30.15
C ALA A 258 10.32 -4.69 -28.73
N TYR A 259 9.91 -5.76 -28.07
CA TYR A 259 10.40 -6.10 -26.73
C TYR A 259 11.84 -6.67 -26.71
N LYS A 260 12.42 -7.06 -27.86
CA LYS A 260 13.84 -7.40 -28.01
C LYS A 260 14.76 -6.16 -27.98
N ILE A 261 14.22 -4.96 -28.16
CA ILE A 261 14.98 -3.72 -28.08
C ILE A 261 15.34 -3.46 -26.61
N THR A 262 16.61 -3.60 -26.26
CA THR A 262 17.10 -3.44 -24.87
C THR A 262 17.09 -1.99 -24.39
N GLU A 263 17.30 -1.02 -25.29
CA GLU A 263 17.27 0.40 -24.99
C GLU A 263 15.82 0.88 -24.73
N LYS A 264 15.57 1.36 -23.52
CA LYS A 264 14.22 1.72 -23.04
C LYS A 264 13.52 2.74 -23.93
N GLN A 265 14.21 3.81 -24.31
CA GLN A 265 13.60 4.90 -25.09
C GLN A 265 13.15 4.42 -26.46
N LYS A 266 14.03 3.74 -27.20
CA LYS A 266 13.70 3.19 -28.53
C LYS A 266 12.60 2.14 -28.46
N ARG A 267 12.63 1.31 -27.43
CA ARG A 267 11.54 0.33 -27.18
C ARG A 267 10.23 1.03 -26.93
N SER A 268 10.20 2.07 -26.08
CA SER A 268 8.99 2.85 -25.76
C SER A 268 8.40 3.53 -27.00
N GLU A 269 9.24 4.13 -27.83
CA GLU A 269 8.83 4.78 -29.09
C GLU A 269 8.21 3.76 -30.06
N LYS A 270 8.85 2.59 -30.22
CA LYS A 270 8.34 1.53 -31.10
C LYS A 270 7.01 0.96 -30.59
N LEU A 271 6.90 0.71 -29.27
CA LEU A 271 5.65 0.24 -28.67
C LEU A 271 4.53 1.29 -28.75
N SER A 272 4.84 2.56 -28.59
CA SER A 272 3.87 3.65 -28.74
C SER A 272 3.32 3.71 -30.17
N SER A 273 4.18 3.60 -31.18
CA SER A 273 3.77 3.54 -32.59
C SER A 273 2.84 2.35 -32.87
N LEU A 274 3.20 1.16 -32.36
CA LEU A 274 2.37 -0.05 -32.50
C LEU A 274 1.00 0.10 -31.83
N ARG A 275 0.96 0.64 -30.63
CA ARG A 275 -0.31 0.87 -29.90
C ARG A 275 -1.22 1.83 -30.64
N ASN A 276 -0.67 2.87 -31.25
CA ASN A 276 -1.44 3.81 -32.07
C ASN A 276 -2.02 3.12 -33.32
N GLU A 277 -1.21 2.36 -34.04
CA GLU A 277 -1.63 1.59 -35.22
C GLU A 277 -2.74 0.59 -34.90
N ILE A 278 -2.60 -0.15 -33.77
CA ILE A 278 -3.63 -1.08 -33.32
C ILE A 278 -4.92 -0.33 -32.93
N SER A 279 -4.78 0.82 -32.26
CA SER A 279 -5.93 1.66 -31.89
C SER A 279 -6.66 2.16 -33.11
N GLU A 280 -5.97 2.64 -34.15
CA GLU A 280 -6.56 3.07 -35.42
C GLU A 280 -7.29 1.92 -36.13
N LYS A 281 -6.78 0.69 -36.03
CA LYS A 281 -7.36 -0.49 -36.70
C LYS A 281 -8.60 -1.04 -35.99
N PHE A 282 -8.59 -1.09 -34.65
CA PHE A 282 -9.60 -1.83 -33.88
C PHE A 282 -10.62 -0.97 -33.17
N VAL A 283 -10.37 0.35 -32.96
CA VAL A 283 -11.37 1.24 -32.34
C VAL A 283 -12.56 1.41 -33.29
N SER A 284 -13.77 1.20 -32.79
CA SER A 284 -15.02 1.26 -33.50
C SER A 284 -16.14 1.76 -32.59
N GLU A 285 -17.37 1.81 -33.08
CA GLU A 285 -18.55 2.16 -32.28
C GLU A 285 -18.80 1.13 -31.17
N THR A 286 -18.41 -0.15 -31.35
CA THR A 286 -18.57 -1.24 -30.39
C THR A 286 -17.34 -1.44 -29.51
N LEU A 287 -16.15 -1.09 -30.02
CA LEU A 287 -14.85 -1.25 -29.33
C LEU A 287 -14.27 0.11 -28.98
N SER A 288 -14.55 0.58 -27.78
CA SER A 288 -14.03 1.87 -27.28
C SER A 288 -12.49 1.84 -27.16
N PRO A 289 -11.82 3.02 -27.20
CA PRO A 289 -10.37 3.13 -27.01
C PRO A 289 -9.87 2.44 -25.71
N VAL A 290 -10.68 2.48 -24.65
CA VAL A 290 -10.36 1.83 -23.36
C VAL A 290 -10.34 0.31 -23.50
N LEU A 291 -11.32 -0.28 -24.18
CA LEU A 291 -11.37 -1.73 -24.40
C LEU A 291 -10.19 -2.21 -25.26
N VAL A 292 -9.85 -1.47 -26.30
CA VAL A 292 -8.70 -1.77 -27.16
C VAL A 292 -7.39 -1.65 -26.36
N SER A 293 -7.23 -0.60 -25.57
CA SER A 293 -6.05 -0.42 -24.69
C SER A 293 -5.91 -1.56 -23.67
N ASP A 294 -7.00 -2.00 -23.05
CA ASP A 294 -7.00 -3.14 -22.11
C ASP A 294 -6.61 -4.45 -22.82
N ALA A 295 -7.09 -4.66 -24.04
CA ALA A 295 -6.73 -5.82 -24.84
C ALA A 295 -5.23 -5.81 -25.21
N ILE A 296 -4.69 -4.67 -25.63
CA ILE A 296 -3.26 -4.48 -25.90
C ILE A 296 -2.43 -4.82 -24.65
N LYS A 297 -2.78 -4.24 -23.50
CA LYS A 297 -2.08 -4.51 -22.21
C LYS A 297 -2.06 -6.00 -21.87
N ASN A 298 -3.14 -6.74 -22.16
CA ASN A 298 -3.17 -8.19 -21.92
C ASN A 298 -2.21 -8.94 -22.85
N VAL A 299 -2.20 -8.61 -24.16
CA VAL A 299 -1.28 -9.23 -25.13
C VAL A 299 0.17 -8.95 -24.76
N GLU A 300 0.51 -7.70 -24.48
CA GLU A 300 1.88 -7.32 -24.05
C GLU A 300 2.32 -8.05 -22.78
N LYS A 301 1.41 -8.14 -21.78
CA LYS A 301 1.66 -8.87 -20.53
C LYS A 301 1.96 -10.35 -20.79
N ASP A 302 1.18 -11.00 -21.64
CA ASP A 302 1.34 -12.42 -21.93
C ASP A 302 2.64 -12.68 -22.70
N ILE A 303 3.00 -11.82 -23.67
CA ILE A 303 4.27 -11.88 -24.39
C ILE A 303 5.46 -11.72 -23.43
N VAL A 304 5.47 -10.62 -22.63
CA VAL A 304 6.62 -10.32 -21.76
C VAL A 304 6.78 -11.36 -20.66
N ARG A 305 5.68 -11.80 -20.03
CA ARG A 305 5.73 -12.84 -18.98
C ARG A 305 6.06 -14.21 -19.55
N GLY A 306 5.49 -14.55 -20.71
CA GLY A 306 5.78 -15.79 -21.41
C GLY A 306 7.25 -15.89 -21.77
N GLU A 307 7.84 -14.83 -22.33
CA GLU A 307 9.27 -14.79 -22.67
C GLU A 307 10.14 -14.96 -21.42
N LEU A 308 9.84 -14.24 -20.34
CA LEU A 308 10.58 -14.35 -19.09
C LEU A 308 10.51 -15.77 -18.48
N ILE A 309 9.33 -16.41 -18.51
CA ILE A 309 9.15 -17.77 -17.97
C ILE A 309 9.91 -18.78 -18.83
N ASN A 310 9.85 -18.65 -20.15
CA ASN A 310 10.41 -19.63 -21.10
C ASN A 310 11.93 -19.50 -21.23
N THR A 311 12.48 -18.29 -21.18
CA THR A 311 13.89 -18.02 -21.45
C THR A 311 14.71 -17.64 -20.22
N GLY A 312 14.05 -17.17 -19.14
CA GLY A 312 14.71 -16.57 -17.98
C GLY A 312 15.29 -15.18 -18.23
N ASN A 313 15.06 -14.59 -19.43
CA ASN A 313 15.61 -13.29 -19.81
C ASN A 313 14.58 -12.18 -19.61
N ARG A 314 15.00 -11.08 -19.01
CA ARG A 314 14.20 -9.84 -18.87
C ARG A 314 14.29 -9.00 -20.15
N ILE A 315 13.34 -8.09 -20.33
CA ILE A 315 13.27 -7.17 -21.50
C ILE A 315 14.49 -6.25 -21.66
N ASP A 316 15.29 -6.08 -20.62
CA ASP A 316 16.54 -5.32 -20.64
C ASP A 316 17.78 -6.21 -20.84
N GLY A 317 17.59 -7.49 -21.15
CA GLY A 317 18.65 -8.47 -21.45
C GLY A 317 19.28 -9.12 -20.22
N ARG A 318 18.88 -8.74 -18.99
CA ARG A 318 19.38 -9.40 -17.77
C ARG A 318 18.68 -10.74 -17.53
N ASP A 319 19.34 -11.60 -16.80
CA ASP A 319 18.71 -12.77 -16.19
C ASP A 319 17.84 -12.39 -14.98
N THR A 320 17.27 -13.38 -14.29
CA THR A 320 16.41 -13.18 -13.12
C THR A 320 17.18 -12.83 -11.84
N LYS A 321 18.50 -12.99 -11.80
CA LYS A 321 19.37 -12.80 -10.62
C LYS A 321 20.21 -11.53 -10.69
N THR A 322 20.56 -11.08 -11.90
CA THR A 322 21.43 -9.91 -12.09
C THR A 322 20.72 -8.61 -11.72
N VAL A 323 21.31 -7.89 -10.77
CA VAL A 323 20.87 -6.54 -10.38
C VAL A 323 21.35 -5.53 -11.43
N ARG A 324 20.56 -4.49 -11.70
CA ARG A 324 20.98 -3.37 -12.55
C ARG A 324 22.24 -2.69 -11.97
N PRO A 325 23.13 -2.12 -12.81
CA PRO A 325 24.31 -1.41 -12.33
C PRO A 325 23.95 -0.34 -11.30
N ILE A 326 24.74 -0.29 -10.22
CA ILE A 326 24.57 0.67 -9.13
C ILE A 326 25.73 1.64 -9.17
N VAL A 327 25.41 2.94 -9.12
CA VAL A 327 26.36 4.05 -8.95
C VAL A 327 25.94 4.84 -7.73
N CYS A 328 26.92 5.13 -6.86
CA CYS A 328 26.71 5.83 -5.59
C CYS A 328 27.68 7.01 -5.50
N GLU A 329 27.13 8.19 -5.21
CA GLU A 329 27.90 9.41 -5.00
C GLU A 329 27.44 10.08 -3.70
N THR A 330 28.37 10.58 -2.88
CA THR A 330 28.09 11.33 -1.65
C THR A 330 28.69 12.73 -1.75
N GLY A 331 28.20 13.67 -0.92
CA GLY A 331 28.69 15.04 -0.93
C GLY A 331 28.39 15.79 -2.24
N VAL A 332 27.32 15.42 -2.93
CA VAL A 332 26.97 15.97 -4.26
C VAL A 332 26.46 17.42 -4.20
N LEU A 333 26.07 17.91 -3.02
CA LEU A 333 25.59 19.27 -2.79
C LEU A 333 26.38 19.95 -1.68
N GLU A 334 27.09 21.03 -2.01
CA GLU A 334 28.04 21.70 -1.12
C GLU A 334 27.44 22.38 0.13
N ARG A 335 26.16 22.76 0.08
CA ARG A 335 25.51 23.55 1.15
C ARG A 335 24.63 22.75 2.08
N THR A 336 24.55 21.44 1.89
CA THR A 336 23.74 20.53 2.70
C THR A 336 24.59 19.89 3.80
N HIS A 337 23.94 19.38 4.86
CA HIS A 337 24.67 18.66 5.92
C HIS A 337 25.12 17.27 5.46
N GLY A 338 24.32 16.62 4.60
CA GLY A 338 24.67 15.41 3.88
C GLY A 338 23.84 15.26 2.62
N SER A 339 24.43 14.71 1.57
CA SER A 339 23.76 14.47 0.30
C SER A 339 24.29 13.24 -0.40
N ALA A 340 23.40 12.54 -1.10
CA ALA A 340 23.76 11.37 -1.89
C ALA A 340 22.95 11.30 -3.17
N LEU A 341 23.59 10.87 -4.25
CA LEU A 341 22.95 10.47 -5.49
C LEU A 341 23.08 8.96 -5.63
N PHE A 342 21.96 8.27 -5.54
CA PHE A 342 21.89 6.83 -5.73
C PHE A 342 21.24 6.52 -7.07
N THR A 343 21.97 5.81 -7.92
CA THR A 343 21.48 5.39 -9.25
C THR A 343 21.54 3.87 -9.38
N ARG A 344 20.42 3.25 -9.79
CA ARG A 344 20.33 1.82 -10.12
C ARG A 344 19.72 1.67 -11.50
N GLY A 345 20.58 1.57 -12.51
CA GLY A 345 20.17 1.64 -13.92
C GLY A 345 19.42 2.95 -14.20
N GLU A 346 18.15 2.84 -14.55
CA GLU A 346 17.26 3.97 -14.86
C GLU A 346 16.35 4.37 -13.67
N THR A 347 16.80 4.15 -12.45
CA THR A 347 16.14 4.61 -11.22
C THR A 347 17.15 5.39 -10.40
N GLN A 348 16.86 6.67 -10.15
CA GLN A 348 17.76 7.57 -9.48
C GLN A 348 17.04 8.37 -8.38
N ALA A 349 17.70 8.53 -7.25
CA ALA A 349 17.23 9.32 -6.13
C ALA A 349 18.34 10.27 -5.66
N LEU A 350 18.06 11.56 -5.65
CA LEU A 350 18.86 12.59 -4.97
C LEU A 350 18.32 12.72 -3.55
N VAL A 351 19.12 12.36 -2.56
CA VAL A 351 18.69 12.36 -1.16
C VAL A 351 19.53 13.34 -0.36
N VAL A 352 18.84 14.19 0.39
CA VAL A 352 19.45 15.28 1.16
C VAL A 352 19.07 15.17 2.62
N SER A 353 20.07 15.15 3.50
CA SER A 353 19.90 15.14 4.95
C SER A 353 20.18 16.52 5.54
N THR A 354 19.27 16.97 6.41
CA THR A 354 19.39 18.19 7.19
C THR A 354 19.33 17.85 8.66
N LEU A 355 20.28 18.36 9.43
CA LEU A 355 20.33 18.22 10.88
C LEU A 355 19.78 19.48 11.54
N GLY A 356 18.82 19.31 12.42
CA GLY A 356 18.20 20.39 13.20
C GLY A 356 18.42 20.21 14.70
N THR A 357 17.83 21.08 15.46
CA THR A 357 17.82 21.07 16.93
C THR A 357 16.55 20.40 17.47
N GLY A 358 16.43 20.19 18.78
CA GLY A 358 15.20 19.70 19.40
C GLY A 358 13.98 20.61 19.20
N GLN A 359 14.16 21.87 18.79
CA GLN A 359 13.04 22.76 18.46
C GLN A 359 12.44 22.46 17.09
N ASP A 360 13.18 21.75 16.24
CA ASP A 360 12.77 21.36 14.88
C ASP A 360 12.05 20.00 14.85
N GLU A 361 11.87 19.35 16.03
CA GLU A 361 11.13 18.09 16.13
C GLU A 361 9.69 18.29 15.66
N GLN A 362 9.19 17.31 14.90
CA GLN A 362 7.80 17.30 14.44
C GLN A 362 6.88 17.02 15.62
N ARG A 363 5.97 17.96 15.91
CA ARG A 363 4.91 17.76 16.92
C ARG A 363 3.71 17.09 16.27
N ILE A 364 3.28 15.98 16.85
CA ILE A 364 2.14 15.20 16.40
C ILE A 364 1.08 15.23 17.47
N ASP A 365 -0.09 15.78 17.10
CA ASP A 365 -1.33 15.73 17.90
C ASP A 365 -2.22 14.64 17.28
N ALA A 366 -2.43 13.56 18.02
CA ALA A 366 -3.19 12.40 17.58
C ALA A 366 -4.21 11.97 18.62
N ILE A 367 -5.12 11.08 18.25
CA ILE A 367 -6.06 10.49 19.22
C ILE A 367 -5.31 9.68 20.29
N ASP A 368 -4.17 9.14 19.96
CA ASP A 368 -3.29 8.38 20.86
C ASP A 368 -2.52 9.25 21.87
N GLY A 369 -2.51 10.56 21.68
CA GLY A 369 -1.77 11.53 22.51
C GLY A 369 -0.95 12.51 21.68
N GLU A 370 -0.26 13.39 22.37
CA GLU A 370 0.69 14.33 21.79
C GLU A 370 2.10 13.79 21.99
N TYR A 371 2.90 13.75 20.92
CA TYR A 371 4.30 13.33 20.99
C TYR A 371 5.15 14.06 19.93
N THR A 372 6.45 13.91 20.01
CA THR A 372 7.39 14.49 19.06
C THR A 372 8.18 13.38 18.35
N GLU A 373 8.47 13.61 17.08
CA GLU A 373 9.38 12.76 16.30
C GLU A 373 10.61 13.58 15.89
N ASN A 374 11.79 13.00 16.10
CA ASN A 374 13.07 13.62 15.75
C ASN A 374 13.61 13.16 14.39
N PHE A 375 12.93 12.24 13.71
CA PHE A 375 13.28 11.77 12.37
C PHE A 375 12.12 11.94 11.41
N MET A 376 12.34 12.72 10.36
CA MET A 376 11.39 12.96 9.29
C MET A 376 11.99 12.52 7.96
N LEU A 377 11.24 11.74 7.17
CA LEU A 377 11.64 11.34 5.82
C LEU A 377 10.53 11.66 4.83
N HIS A 378 10.84 12.54 3.88
CA HIS A 378 9.93 12.96 2.83
C HIS A 378 10.39 12.40 1.48
N TYR A 379 9.47 11.75 0.78
CA TYR A 379 9.68 11.19 -0.54
C TYR A 379 8.86 11.97 -1.56
N ASN A 380 9.52 12.48 -2.58
CA ASN A 380 8.92 13.24 -3.66
C ASN A 380 9.08 12.49 -4.98
N PHE A 381 7.95 12.35 -5.70
CA PHE A 381 7.89 11.66 -6.99
C PHE A 381 7.29 12.59 -8.06
N PRO A 382 8.08 13.53 -8.57
CA PRO A 382 7.60 14.48 -9.56
C PRO A 382 7.36 13.80 -10.93
N PRO A 383 6.43 14.32 -11.75
CA PRO A 383 6.08 13.72 -13.04
C PRO A 383 7.27 13.56 -14.00
N TYR A 384 8.25 14.47 -13.96
CA TYR A 384 9.44 14.38 -14.81
C TYR A 384 10.27 13.13 -14.56
N SER A 385 10.16 12.50 -13.37
CA SER A 385 10.87 11.26 -13.05
C SER A 385 10.49 10.07 -13.94
N VAL A 386 9.33 10.14 -14.59
CA VAL A 386 8.85 9.17 -15.58
C VAL A 386 8.69 9.78 -16.97
N GLY A 387 9.16 11.03 -17.18
CA GLY A 387 9.08 11.72 -18.46
C GLY A 387 7.70 12.26 -18.80
N GLU A 388 6.86 12.50 -17.79
CA GLU A 388 5.49 12.99 -17.97
C GLU A 388 5.34 14.46 -17.56
N VAL A 389 4.35 15.14 -18.15
CA VAL A 389 3.86 16.43 -17.69
C VAL A 389 2.71 16.19 -16.70
N GLY A 390 2.78 16.79 -15.52
CA GLY A 390 1.76 16.61 -14.50
C GLY A 390 1.71 17.75 -13.48
N ARG A 391 0.72 17.72 -12.62
CA ARG A 391 0.57 18.71 -11.54
C ARG A 391 1.62 18.50 -10.46
N ILE A 392 2.28 19.58 -10.06
CA ILE A 392 3.13 19.66 -8.88
C ILE A 392 2.35 20.43 -7.81
N GLY A 393 2.19 19.88 -6.62
CA GLY A 393 1.40 20.55 -5.58
C GLY A 393 1.30 19.73 -4.30
N SER A 394 0.16 19.10 -4.04
CA SER A 394 -0.04 18.33 -2.82
C SER A 394 0.62 16.96 -2.88
N THR A 395 1.22 16.55 -1.76
CA THR A 395 1.77 15.20 -1.60
C THR A 395 0.69 14.13 -1.80
N SER A 396 0.96 13.17 -2.67
CA SER A 396 0.05 12.06 -2.94
C SER A 396 0.08 10.99 -1.85
N ARG A 397 -0.98 10.18 -1.74
CA ARG A 397 -1.00 9.00 -0.85
C ARG A 397 0.14 8.02 -1.14
N ARG A 398 0.59 7.94 -2.40
CA ARG A 398 1.73 7.11 -2.81
C ARG A 398 3.03 7.63 -2.22
N GLU A 399 3.26 8.93 -2.29
CA GLU A 399 4.46 9.57 -1.75
C GLU A 399 4.56 9.38 -0.23
N ILE A 400 3.45 9.59 0.50
CA ILE A 400 3.38 9.34 1.93
C ILE A 400 3.72 7.88 2.24
N GLY A 401 3.13 6.92 1.53
CA GLY A 401 3.38 5.49 1.77
C GLY A 401 4.81 5.06 1.46
N HIS A 402 5.43 5.61 0.40
CA HIS A 402 6.83 5.32 0.04
C HIS A 402 7.81 5.98 1.02
N GLY A 403 7.52 7.20 1.47
CA GLY A 403 8.28 7.88 2.51
C GLY A 403 8.30 7.09 3.81
N LYS A 404 7.12 6.64 4.27
CA LYS A 404 7.04 5.86 5.52
C LYS A 404 7.70 4.47 5.40
N LEU A 405 7.66 3.84 4.23
CA LEU A 405 8.39 2.60 4.00
C LEU A 405 9.90 2.80 4.15
N ALA A 406 10.45 3.87 3.56
CA ALA A 406 11.87 4.19 3.70
C ALA A 406 12.20 4.62 5.16
N TRP A 407 11.32 5.37 5.81
CA TRP A 407 11.44 5.75 7.21
C TRP A 407 11.58 4.51 8.12
N ARG A 408 10.69 3.52 7.99
CA ARG A 408 10.74 2.27 8.77
C ARG A 408 12.01 1.44 8.54
N ALA A 409 12.56 1.50 7.34
CA ALA A 409 13.80 0.78 7.03
C ALA A 409 15.02 1.43 7.70
N ILE A 410 14.99 2.75 7.94
CA ILE A 410 16.12 3.52 8.47
C ILE A 410 16.00 3.77 9.96
N HIS A 411 14.80 4.02 10.46
CA HIS A 411 14.55 4.43 11.84
C HIS A 411 15.21 3.51 12.89
N PRO A 412 15.12 2.17 12.79
CA PRO A 412 15.78 1.29 13.76
C PRO A 412 17.31 1.36 13.76
N MET A 413 17.90 1.90 12.69
CA MET A 413 19.35 1.99 12.49
C MET A 413 19.94 3.33 12.94
N LEU A 414 19.10 4.30 13.31
CA LEU A 414 19.58 5.62 13.74
C LEU A 414 20.29 5.53 15.10
N PRO A 415 21.35 6.31 15.31
CA PRO A 415 21.97 6.42 16.62
C PRO A 415 21.00 7.02 17.64
N SER A 416 21.13 6.60 18.90
CA SER A 416 20.31 7.17 19.98
C SER A 416 20.55 8.67 20.15
N LYS A 417 19.55 9.37 20.69
CA LYS A 417 19.61 10.83 20.90
C LYS A 417 20.77 11.25 21.83
N GLU A 418 21.21 10.37 22.73
CA GLU A 418 22.37 10.63 23.60
C GLU A 418 23.68 10.62 22.81
N LYS A 419 23.77 9.78 21.77
CA LYS A 419 24.97 9.68 20.92
C LYS A 419 25.00 10.72 19.82
N PHE A 420 23.83 11.08 19.28
CA PHE A 420 23.70 12.06 18.19
C PHE A 420 22.46 12.94 18.42
N PRO A 421 22.58 14.07 19.15
CA PRO A 421 21.46 14.85 19.66
C PRO A 421 20.83 15.79 18.62
N TYR A 422 20.62 15.33 17.41
CA TYR A 422 20.04 16.13 16.34
C TYR A 422 18.64 15.62 15.94
N THR A 423 17.85 16.53 15.42
CA THR A 423 16.66 16.21 14.65
C THR A 423 17.05 16.01 13.19
N TYR A 424 16.57 14.96 12.57
CA TYR A 424 16.88 14.61 11.19
C TYR A 424 15.69 14.94 10.27
N ARG A 425 15.95 15.67 9.21
CA ARG A 425 15.02 15.81 8.10
C ARG A 425 15.69 15.33 6.82
N VAL A 426 15.19 14.22 6.28
CA VAL A 426 15.67 13.67 5.01
C VAL A 426 14.63 13.92 3.94
N VAL A 427 15.07 14.39 2.78
CA VAL A 427 14.23 14.59 1.60
C VAL A 427 14.82 13.79 0.45
N SER A 428 14.01 12.91 -0.12
CA SER A 428 14.38 12.11 -1.29
C SER A 428 13.62 12.61 -2.52
N GLU A 429 14.35 13.19 -3.47
CA GLU A 429 13.85 13.61 -4.77
C GLU A 429 14.10 12.49 -5.79
N ILE A 430 13.03 11.87 -6.30
CA ILE A 430 13.17 10.88 -7.36
C ILE A 430 13.33 11.59 -8.69
N THR A 431 14.52 11.47 -9.28
CA THR A 431 14.87 12.13 -10.53
C THR A 431 14.62 11.26 -11.75
N GLU A 432 14.72 9.92 -11.58
CA GLU A 432 14.37 8.93 -12.60
C GLU A 432 13.71 7.72 -11.96
N SER A 433 12.74 7.10 -12.63
CA SER A 433 12.06 5.92 -12.13
C SER A 433 11.81 4.85 -13.19
N ASN A 434 12.37 3.66 -12.94
CA ASN A 434 12.06 2.42 -13.63
C ASN A 434 11.93 1.27 -12.63
N GLY A 435 10.96 1.41 -11.71
CA GLY A 435 10.65 0.45 -10.65
C GLY A 435 11.47 0.64 -9.37
N SER A 436 10.83 0.39 -8.25
CA SER A 436 11.38 0.40 -6.89
C SER A 436 12.18 1.65 -6.50
N SER A 437 11.62 2.83 -6.78
CA SER A 437 12.19 4.11 -6.37
C SER A 437 12.22 4.31 -4.84
N SER A 438 11.31 3.66 -4.10
CA SER A 438 11.33 3.65 -2.64
C SER A 438 12.58 2.97 -2.08
N MET A 439 13.07 1.88 -2.72
CA MET A 439 14.32 1.24 -2.31
C MET A 439 15.55 2.08 -2.67
N ALA A 440 15.51 2.83 -3.78
CA ALA A 440 16.53 3.83 -4.08
C ALA A 440 16.59 4.91 -2.98
N THR A 441 15.41 5.31 -2.45
CA THR A 441 15.32 6.23 -1.32
C THR A 441 15.97 5.64 -0.05
N VAL A 442 15.72 4.37 0.28
CA VAL A 442 16.37 3.72 1.43
C VAL A 442 17.89 3.78 1.31
N CYS A 443 18.43 3.39 0.14
CA CYS A 443 19.86 3.40 -0.12
C CYS A 443 20.45 4.82 -0.04
N GLY A 444 19.83 5.77 -0.73
CA GLY A 444 20.28 7.16 -0.73
C GLY A 444 20.17 7.82 0.65
N THR A 445 19.14 7.48 1.44
CA THR A 445 18.98 7.97 2.81
C THR A 445 20.10 7.48 3.72
N SER A 446 20.43 6.19 3.68
CA SER A 446 21.56 5.65 4.42
C SER A 446 22.86 6.38 4.09
N MET A 447 23.13 6.59 2.80
CA MET A 447 24.32 7.28 2.34
C MET A 447 24.35 8.76 2.76
N SER A 448 23.24 9.49 2.60
CA SER A 448 23.17 10.91 2.94
C SER A 448 23.26 11.16 4.45
N LEU A 449 22.75 10.25 5.29
CA LEU A 449 22.90 10.31 6.74
C LEU A 449 24.33 10.02 7.16
N MET A 450 25.01 9.05 6.53
CA MET A 450 26.43 8.79 6.77
C MET A 450 27.31 9.97 6.33
N ASP A 451 27.00 10.61 5.22
CA ASP A 451 27.66 11.84 4.75
C ASP A 451 27.47 13.00 5.75
N ALA A 452 26.30 13.08 6.40
CA ALA A 452 26.02 14.05 7.47
C ALA A 452 26.66 13.68 8.83
N GLY A 453 27.39 12.58 8.94
CA GLY A 453 28.00 12.11 10.19
C GLY A 453 27.06 11.35 11.14
N ALA A 454 25.81 11.12 10.75
CA ALA A 454 24.88 10.25 11.48
C ALA A 454 25.23 8.79 11.18
N VAL A 455 26.18 8.24 11.95
CA VAL A 455 26.73 6.91 11.73
C VAL A 455 26.06 5.90 12.64
N SER A 456 25.48 4.85 12.07
CA SER A 456 25.18 3.61 12.77
C SER A 456 26.29 2.60 12.49
N TYR A 457 26.71 1.85 13.49
CA TYR A 457 27.66 0.73 13.34
C TYR A 457 27.00 -0.51 12.73
N THR A 458 25.69 -0.54 12.62
CA THR A 458 24.93 -1.57 11.94
C THR A 458 24.79 -1.23 10.46
N HIS A 459 25.39 -2.05 9.61
CA HIS A 459 25.32 -1.88 8.17
C HIS A 459 23.89 -2.21 7.70
N LEU A 460 23.22 -1.25 7.06
CA LEU A 460 22.14 -1.54 6.14
C LEU A 460 22.73 -2.39 5.00
N THR A 461 22.50 -3.66 5.05
CA THR A 461 22.66 -4.49 3.84
C THR A 461 21.62 -3.99 2.86
N LEU A 462 22.09 -3.47 1.72
CA LEU A 462 21.20 -3.17 0.59
C LEU A 462 20.30 -4.39 0.38
N PRO A 463 18.98 -4.24 0.46
CA PRO A 463 18.11 -5.36 0.16
C PRO A 463 18.43 -5.80 -1.27
N THR A 464 19.11 -6.91 -1.38
CA THR A 464 19.33 -7.64 -2.63
C THR A 464 18.05 -8.30 -3.12
N THR A 465 16.92 -7.77 -2.71
CA THR A 465 15.61 -8.27 -3.13
C THR A 465 15.36 -7.95 -4.58
N ALA A 466 16.05 -8.68 -5.39
CA ALA A 466 15.66 -8.95 -6.75
C ALA A 466 14.54 -10.01 -6.83
N TYR A 467 13.88 -10.32 -5.75
CA TYR A 467 12.73 -11.22 -5.71
C TYR A 467 11.43 -10.41 -5.70
N VAL A 468 11.07 -9.85 -6.81
CA VAL A 468 9.70 -9.43 -7.14
C VAL A 468 9.36 -9.96 -8.51
#